data_1393438e065291a1dd1a810988774581
#
_entry.id   1393438e065291a1dd1a810988774581
#
_cell.length_a   1.000
_cell.length_b   1.000
_cell.length_c   1.000
_cell.angle_alpha   90.00
_cell.angle_beta   90.00
_cell.angle_gamma   90.00
#
_symmetry.space_group_name_H-M   'P 1'
#
loop_
_entity.id
_entity.type
_entity.pdbx_description
1 polymer ?
#
loop_
_entity_poly.entity_id
_entity_poly.type
_entity_poly.pdbx_seq_one_letter_code
_entity_poly.pdbx_strand_id
1 'polypeptide(L)'
;VRRKLLLLLETGLVLAGLCLGASAWKIHTALNQPLNITQEELLEVPKGTTPTRTFYRLEADGVIKDAFWLRVYWRFNLAGQPLHKGEYRMQPGMTVEGLIDLWKRGDIVQYSLTLVEGWNFHQVRAALAKDEKLEQTLNGLSDSEVMTKLGHTGIFPEGRFFPDTYRFVRGMTDVDLLKKAYDRLDEVLAREWEQRAADLPYTEPYQALIMASLVEKETGVPQERGQIAGVFVRRMAMGMLLQTDPTVIYGLGDRYSGKLTRAHLKEATPYNTYMISGLPPTPIAMVGREAIHAALNPVAGNSLYFVARGDGSHVFSDDLDAHNNAVREFQLKRRADYRSSPAPVSAPETPSADTPGAEAPIPAASPNPDPEALPEVAPQDAPQEPAPAPEPVPEPDTPAPQSPQ
;
A
#
# COMPACT_ATOMS: atom_id res chain seq x y z
N VAL A 1 -33.83 -17.71 -73.38
CA VAL A 1 -33.90 -17.69 -71.91
C VAL A 1 -32.51 -17.88 -71.32
N ARG A 2 -31.74 -18.92 -71.63
CA ARG A 2 -30.40 -19.18 -71.05
C ARG A 2 -29.37 -18.04 -71.21
N ARG A 3 -29.34 -17.41 -72.40
CA ARG A 3 -28.41 -16.31 -72.71
C ARG A 3 -28.74 -15.02 -71.92
N LYS A 4 -30.00 -14.73 -71.71
CA LYS A 4 -30.43 -13.61 -70.86
C LYS A 4 -30.11 -13.89 -69.36
N LEU A 5 -30.24 -15.13 -68.90
CA LEU A 5 -29.91 -15.56 -67.53
C LEU A 5 -28.42 -15.45 -67.28
N LEU A 6 -27.56 -15.87 -68.21
CA LEU A 6 -26.10 -15.75 -68.11
C LEU A 6 -25.67 -14.29 -68.06
N LEU A 7 -26.20 -13.42 -68.90
CA LEU A 7 -25.92 -11.99 -68.90
C LEU A 7 -26.33 -11.33 -67.55
N LEU A 8 -27.46 -11.74 -66.99
CA LEU A 8 -27.88 -11.23 -65.64
C LEU A 8 -26.93 -11.71 -64.54
N LEU A 9 -26.47 -12.93 -64.62
CA LEU A 9 -25.52 -13.50 -63.67
C LEU A 9 -24.15 -12.81 -63.74
N GLU A 10 -23.63 -12.57 -64.96
CA GLU A 10 -22.38 -11.86 -65.23
C GLU A 10 -22.47 -10.38 -64.73
N THR A 11 -23.57 -9.72 -65.07
CA THR A 11 -23.81 -8.33 -64.57
C THR A 11 -23.89 -8.31 -63.06
N GLY A 12 -24.56 -9.26 -62.43
CA GLY A 12 -24.63 -9.40 -60.95
C GLY A 12 -23.26 -9.60 -60.29
N LEU A 13 -22.40 -10.47 -60.88
CA LEU A 13 -21.05 -10.70 -60.43
C LEU A 13 -20.16 -9.46 -60.54
N VAL A 14 -20.27 -8.72 -61.68
CA VAL A 14 -19.51 -7.48 -61.86
C VAL A 14 -19.95 -6.43 -60.86
N LEU A 15 -21.26 -6.25 -60.65
CA LEU A 15 -21.79 -5.31 -59.64
C LEU A 15 -21.37 -5.68 -58.22
N ALA A 16 -21.40 -6.98 -57.89
CA ALA A 16 -20.92 -7.48 -56.58
C ALA A 16 -19.42 -7.20 -56.41
N GLY A 17 -18.60 -7.44 -57.44
CA GLY A 17 -17.17 -7.13 -57.41
C GLY A 17 -16.89 -5.62 -57.23
N LEU A 18 -17.64 -4.76 -57.92
CA LEU A 18 -17.53 -3.31 -57.75
C LEU A 18 -17.93 -2.87 -56.34
N CYS A 19 -19.01 -3.42 -55.79
CA CYS A 19 -19.44 -3.12 -54.42
C CYS A 19 -18.40 -3.55 -53.39
N LEU A 20 -17.83 -4.72 -53.54
CA LEU A 20 -16.74 -5.24 -52.68
C LEU A 20 -15.49 -4.36 -52.77
N GLY A 21 -15.10 -3.96 -53.98
CA GLY A 21 -13.97 -3.08 -54.22
C GLY A 21 -14.17 -1.71 -53.57
N ALA A 22 -15.37 -1.12 -53.77
CA ALA A 22 -15.74 0.16 -53.14
C ALA A 22 -15.77 0.07 -51.61
N SER A 23 -16.28 -1.04 -51.04
CA SER A 23 -16.29 -1.29 -49.61
C SER A 23 -14.87 -1.42 -49.04
N ALA A 24 -14.01 -2.19 -49.70
CA ALA A 24 -12.62 -2.33 -49.32
C ALA A 24 -11.86 -0.99 -49.34
N TRP A 25 -12.09 -0.21 -50.42
CA TRP A 25 -11.51 1.14 -50.49
C TRP A 25 -12.01 2.07 -49.40
N LYS A 26 -13.29 2.04 -49.08
CA LYS A 26 -13.88 2.83 -47.96
C LYS A 26 -13.30 2.39 -46.61
N ILE A 27 -13.17 1.13 -46.34
CA ILE A 27 -12.55 0.62 -45.13
C ILE A 27 -11.08 1.07 -45.03
N HIS A 28 -10.33 0.93 -46.13
CA HIS A 28 -8.93 1.36 -46.17
C HIS A 28 -8.78 2.86 -45.89
N THR A 29 -9.61 3.71 -46.51
CA THR A 29 -9.60 5.17 -46.24
C THR A 29 -10.01 5.50 -44.80
N ALA A 30 -10.99 4.78 -44.25
CA ALA A 30 -11.43 4.96 -42.87
C ALA A 30 -10.37 4.55 -41.85
N LEU A 31 -9.56 3.53 -42.12
CA LEU A 31 -8.46 3.09 -41.24
C LEU A 31 -7.27 4.06 -41.27
N ASN A 32 -6.92 4.55 -42.48
CA ASN A 32 -5.73 5.39 -42.65
C ASN A 32 -5.98 6.88 -42.41
N GLN A 33 -7.24 7.31 -42.10
CA GLN A 33 -7.49 8.69 -41.77
C GLN A 33 -6.76 9.07 -40.47
N PRO A 34 -6.12 10.25 -40.40
CA PRO A 34 -5.56 10.74 -39.13
C PRO A 34 -6.70 11.12 -38.17
N LEU A 35 -6.46 10.94 -36.87
CA LEU A 35 -7.34 11.48 -35.84
C LEU A 35 -7.35 13.01 -35.92
N ASN A 36 -8.53 13.61 -35.88
CA ASN A 36 -8.70 15.06 -35.93
C ASN A 36 -8.53 15.67 -34.52
N ILE A 37 -7.31 15.59 -34.01
CA ILE A 37 -6.89 16.15 -32.71
C ILE A 37 -5.65 17.02 -32.92
N THR A 38 -5.55 18.12 -32.18
CA THR A 38 -4.44 19.10 -32.29
C THR A 38 -3.40 18.93 -31.20
N GLN A 39 -3.75 18.26 -30.11
CA GLN A 39 -2.88 17.97 -28.96
C GLN A 39 -3.11 16.53 -28.50
N GLU A 40 -2.26 16.05 -27.60
CA GLU A 40 -2.46 14.75 -26.96
C GLU A 40 -3.78 14.74 -26.18
N GLU A 41 -4.60 13.72 -26.40
CA GLU A 41 -5.88 13.52 -25.72
C GLU A 41 -6.00 12.10 -25.18
N LEU A 42 -6.73 11.94 -24.07
CA LEU A 42 -7.03 10.65 -23.48
C LEU A 42 -8.44 10.21 -23.85
N LEU A 43 -8.52 9.08 -24.56
CA LEU A 43 -9.79 8.42 -24.85
C LEU A 43 -10.16 7.51 -23.69
N GLU A 44 -11.12 7.94 -22.89
CA GLU A 44 -11.68 7.09 -21.83
C GLU A 44 -12.64 6.05 -22.41
N VAL A 45 -12.41 4.79 -22.08
CA VAL A 45 -13.24 3.64 -22.42
C VAL A 45 -13.82 3.03 -21.14
N PRO A 46 -15.07 3.37 -20.78
CA PRO A 46 -15.75 2.84 -19.61
C PRO A 46 -15.96 1.32 -19.69
N LYS A 47 -16.10 0.67 -18.53
CA LYS A 47 -16.39 -0.76 -18.43
C LYS A 47 -17.65 -1.13 -19.23
N GLY A 48 -17.56 -2.18 -20.04
CA GLY A 48 -18.69 -2.67 -20.85
C GLY A 48 -18.93 -1.89 -22.14
N THR A 49 -18.09 -0.92 -22.48
CA THR A 49 -18.15 -0.24 -23.76
C THR A 49 -17.68 -1.14 -24.90
N THR A 50 -18.42 -1.15 -26.00
CA THR A 50 -18.06 -1.91 -27.20
C THR A 50 -17.27 -1.06 -28.20
N PRO A 51 -16.39 -1.67 -29.03
CA PRO A 51 -15.69 -0.91 -30.09
C PRO A 51 -16.64 -0.15 -31.02
N THR A 52 -17.76 -0.75 -31.39
CA THR A 52 -18.79 -0.09 -32.17
C THR A 52 -19.28 1.20 -31.54
N ARG A 53 -19.60 1.18 -30.23
CA ARG A 53 -20.06 2.36 -29.51
C ARG A 53 -18.96 3.43 -29.43
N THR A 54 -17.72 3.01 -29.28
CA THR A 54 -16.57 3.91 -29.23
C THR A 54 -16.37 4.62 -30.59
N PHE A 55 -16.46 3.90 -31.73
CA PHE A 55 -16.35 4.52 -33.05
C PHE A 55 -17.42 5.59 -33.27
N TYR A 56 -18.69 5.30 -32.95
CA TYR A 56 -19.77 6.30 -33.12
C TYR A 56 -19.61 7.49 -32.17
N ARG A 57 -19.07 7.30 -30.99
CA ARG A 57 -18.76 8.41 -30.08
C ARG A 57 -17.66 9.31 -30.66
N LEU A 58 -16.54 8.69 -31.10
CA LEU A 58 -15.45 9.45 -31.73
C LEU A 58 -15.87 10.21 -33.00
N GLU A 59 -16.83 9.64 -33.77
CA GLU A 59 -17.40 10.32 -34.90
C GLU A 59 -18.29 11.51 -34.47
N ALA A 60 -19.12 11.34 -33.45
CA ALA A 60 -19.94 12.40 -32.88
C ALA A 60 -19.09 13.55 -32.28
N ASP A 61 -17.95 13.18 -31.66
CA ASP A 61 -16.96 14.12 -31.11
C ASP A 61 -16.09 14.79 -32.21
N GLY A 62 -16.25 14.38 -33.47
CA GLY A 62 -15.53 14.94 -34.62
C GLY A 62 -14.08 14.48 -34.75
N VAL A 63 -13.67 13.51 -33.97
CA VAL A 63 -12.29 12.95 -33.95
C VAL A 63 -12.02 12.06 -35.17
N ILE A 64 -13.03 11.32 -35.63
CA ILE A 64 -12.95 10.44 -36.81
C ILE A 64 -14.14 10.68 -37.75
N LYS A 65 -14.08 10.06 -38.93
CA LYS A 65 -15.18 9.97 -39.88
C LYS A 65 -15.46 8.54 -40.25
N ASP A 66 -16.59 8.26 -40.90
CA ASP A 66 -16.89 6.93 -41.46
C ASP A 66 -16.93 5.80 -40.41
N ALA A 67 -17.48 6.05 -39.21
CA ALA A 67 -17.60 5.05 -38.14
C ALA A 67 -18.32 3.77 -38.56
N PHE A 68 -19.26 3.87 -39.54
CA PHE A 68 -19.92 2.71 -40.12
C PHE A 68 -18.93 1.71 -40.74
N TRP A 69 -17.95 2.17 -41.52
CA TRP A 69 -16.97 1.30 -42.17
C TRP A 69 -15.96 0.69 -41.17
N LEU A 70 -15.64 1.45 -40.12
CA LEU A 70 -14.82 0.94 -39.02
C LEU A 70 -15.53 -0.16 -38.22
N ARG A 71 -16.84 -0.03 -38.00
CA ARG A 71 -17.69 -1.07 -37.42
C ARG A 71 -17.70 -2.34 -38.29
N VAL A 72 -17.88 -2.15 -39.65
CA VAL A 72 -17.83 -3.27 -40.60
C VAL A 72 -16.47 -3.96 -40.51
N TYR A 73 -15.36 -3.21 -40.57
CA TYR A 73 -14.03 -3.74 -40.42
C TYR A 73 -13.87 -4.55 -39.13
N TRP A 74 -14.26 -3.97 -38.00
CA TRP A 74 -14.16 -4.65 -36.70
C TRP A 74 -14.96 -5.95 -36.65
N ARG A 75 -16.18 -5.92 -37.16
CA ARG A 75 -17.09 -7.09 -37.18
C ARG A 75 -16.53 -8.29 -37.96
N PHE A 76 -15.81 -8.03 -39.06
CA PHE A 76 -15.30 -9.10 -39.94
C PHE A 76 -13.85 -9.48 -39.64
N ASN A 77 -13.02 -8.56 -39.15
CA ASN A 77 -11.58 -8.82 -38.95
C ASN A 77 -11.19 -8.98 -37.48
N LEU A 78 -11.96 -8.39 -36.56
CA LEU A 78 -11.61 -8.32 -35.12
C LEU A 78 -12.77 -8.80 -34.23
N ALA A 79 -13.69 -9.60 -34.77
CA ALA A 79 -14.81 -10.13 -34.00
C ALA A 79 -14.32 -10.94 -32.82
N GLY A 80 -14.82 -10.61 -31.61
CA GLY A 80 -14.39 -11.29 -30.36
C GLY A 80 -13.17 -10.66 -29.67
N GLN A 81 -12.49 -9.70 -30.29
CA GLN A 81 -11.43 -8.95 -29.61
C GLN A 81 -12.05 -8.03 -28.52
N PRO A 82 -11.62 -8.14 -27.26
CA PRO A 82 -12.13 -7.26 -26.21
C PRO A 82 -11.55 -5.85 -26.35
N LEU A 83 -12.36 -4.85 -26.08
CA LEU A 83 -11.88 -3.50 -25.80
C LEU A 83 -11.76 -3.36 -24.28
N HIS A 84 -10.53 -3.23 -23.80
CA HIS A 84 -10.28 -3.12 -22.38
C HIS A 84 -10.68 -1.76 -21.83
N LYS A 85 -11.27 -1.72 -20.64
CA LYS A 85 -11.58 -0.48 -19.94
C LYS A 85 -10.30 0.28 -19.58
N GLY A 86 -10.37 1.61 -19.57
CA GLY A 86 -9.23 2.47 -19.22
C GLY A 86 -9.09 3.64 -20.17
N GLU A 87 -7.99 4.30 -20.14
CA GLU A 87 -7.68 5.45 -21.00
C GLU A 87 -6.63 5.05 -22.02
N TYR A 88 -6.85 5.48 -23.26
CA TYR A 88 -5.91 5.29 -24.36
C TYR A 88 -5.38 6.65 -24.81
N ARG A 89 -4.07 6.73 -24.98
CA ARG A 89 -3.39 7.98 -25.37
C ARG A 89 -3.49 8.15 -26.88
N MET A 90 -4.21 9.17 -27.33
CA MET A 90 -4.30 9.59 -28.71
C MET A 90 -3.32 10.74 -28.95
N GLN A 91 -2.48 10.63 -29.99
CA GLN A 91 -1.49 11.63 -30.33
C GLN A 91 -1.80 12.29 -31.68
N PRO A 92 -1.50 13.57 -31.88
CA PRO A 92 -1.61 14.24 -33.18
C PRO A 92 -0.90 13.45 -34.27
N GLY A 93 -1.58 13.27 -35.41
CA GLY A 93 -1.05 12.48 -36.53
C GLY A 93 -1.23 10.96 -36.43
N MET A 94 -1.72 10.44 -35.30
CA MET A 94 -2.11 9.03 -35.19
C MET A 94 -3.27 8.74 -36.13
N THR A 95 -3.24 7.56 -36.79
CA THR A 95 -4.35 7.09 -37.61
C THR A 95 -5.35 6.27 -36.79
N VAL A 96 -6.54 6.05 -37.33
CA VAL A 96 -7.54 5.15 -36.73
C VAL A 96 -6.98 3.74 -36.60
N GLU A 97 -6.21 3.27 -37.58
CA GLU A 97 -5.52 1.96 -37.50
C GLU A 97 -4.56 1.91 -36.32
N GLY A 98 -3.78 2.98 -36.08
CA GLY A 98 -2.91 3.12 -34.91
C GLY A 98 -3.67 3.06 -33.59
N LEU A 99 -4.84 3.72 -33.51
CA LEU A 99 -5.72 3.62 -32.33
C LEU A 99 -6.25 2.19 -32.12
N ILE A 100 -6.69 1.53 -33.19
CA ILE A 100 -7.11 0.11 -33.13
C ILE A 100 -5.97 -0.79 -32.66
N ASP A 101 -4.75 -0.52 -33.07
CA ASP A 101 -3.59 -1.29 -32.62
C ASP A 101 -3.27 -1.09 -31.13
N LEU A 102 -3.46 0.13 -30.59
CA LEU A 102 -3.42 0.35 -29.12
C LEU A 102 -4.47 -0.51 -28.41
N TRP A 103 -5.70 -0.58 -28.94
CA TRP A 103 -6.76 -1.40 -28.37
C TRP A 103 -6.41 -2.90 -28.40
N LYS A 104 -5.87 -3.40 -29.51
CA LYS A 104 -5.46 -4.80 -29.66
C LYS A 104 -4.34 -5.20 -28.70
N ARG A 105 -3.37 -4.29 -28.49
CA ARG A 105 -2.27 -4.53 -27.55
C ARG A 105 -2.68 -4.32 -26.09
N GLY A 106 -3.86 -3.69 -25.85
CA GLY A 106 -4.26 -3.31 -24.50
C GLY A 106 -3.33 -2.25 -23.90
N ASP A 107 -2.80 -1.36 -24.74
CA ASP A 107 -1.89 -0.28 -24.34
C ASP A 107 -2.66 0.86 -23.67
N ILE A 108 -2.97 0.62 -22.40
CA ILE A 108 -3.81 1.48 -21.55
C ILE A 108 -2.91 2.33 -20.68
N VAL A 109 -3.26 3.60 -20.50
CA VAL A 109 -2.58 4.51 -19.57
C VAL A 109 -2.63 3.95 -18.16
N GLN A 110 -1.45 3.80 -17.57
CA GLN A 110 -1.30 3.30 -16.21
C GLN A 110 -0.97 4.45 -15.26
N TYR A 111 -1.66 4.45 -14.14
CA TYR A 111 -1.41 5.31 -12.98
C TYR A 111 -0.75 4.51 -11.88
N SER A 112 -0.21 5.19 -10.88
CA SER A 112 0.38 4.54 -9.72
C SER A 112 -0.01 5.27 -8.44
N LEU A 113 -0.29 4.50 -7.39
CA LEU A 113 -0.45 4.98 -6.03
C LEU A 113 0.55 4.27 -5.13
N THR A 114 1.31 5.03 -4.36
CA THR A 114 2.28 4.49 -3.41
C THR A 114 1.67 4.47 -2.00
N LEU A 115 1.62 3.28 -1.40
CA LEU A 115 1.41 3.10 0.03
C LEU A 115 2.80 3.10 0.70
N VAL A 116 3.01 3.98 1.66
CA VAL A 116 4.34 4.22 2.23
C VAL A 116 4.54 3.38 3.50
N GLU A 117 5.75 2.83 3.69
CA GLU A 117 6.14 2.16 4.93
C GLU A 117 5.96 3.07 6.15
N GLY A 118 5.51 2.51 7.25
CA GLY A 118 5.25 3.26 8.47
C GLY A 118 3.95 4.06 8.50
N TRP A 119 3.16 4.11 7.41
CA TRP A 119 1.81 4.68 7.44
C TRP A 119 0.87 3.83 8.29
N ASN A 120 -0.10 4.49 8.95
CA ASN A 120 -1.24 3.83 9.54
C ASN A 120 -2.38 3.66 8.52
N PHE A 121 -3.40 2.89 8.86
CA PHE A 121 -4.52 2.64 7.95
C PHE A 121 -5.31 3.90 7.59
N HIS A 122 -5.41 4.86 8.51
CA HIS A 122 -6.05 6.15 8.22
C HIS A 122 -5.32 6.92 7.10
N GLN A 123 -3.98 6.92 7.11
CA GLN A 123 -3.17 7.55 6.06
C GLN A 123 -3.33 6.82 4.71
N VAL A 124 -3.41 5.49 4.73
CA VAL A 124 -3.71 4.69 3.52
C VAL A 124 -5.07 5.08 2.95
N ARG A 125 -6.10 5.17 3.77
CA ARG A 125 -7.45 5.60 3.35
C ARG A 125 -7.45 7.01 2.77
N ALA A 126 -6.74 7.93 3.41
CA ALA A 126 -6.63 9.31 2.94
C ALA A 126 -5.95 9.41 1.56
N ALA A 127 -4.91 8.60 1.32
CA ALA A 127 -4.24 8.54 0.02
C ALA A 127 -5.16 8.00 -1.08
N LEU A 128 -5.91 6.92 -0.79
CA LEU A 128 -6.89 6.37 -1.72
C LEU A 128 -8.00 7.38 -2.06
N ALA A 129 -8.56 8.04 -1.03
CA ALA A 129 -9.65 8.99 -1.20
C ALA A 129 -9.25 10.24 -1.99
N LYS A 130 -7.96 10.58 -2.01
CA LYS A 130 -7.41 11.73 -2.74
C LYS A 130 -7.20 11.44 -4.23
N ASP A 131 -7.09 10.17 -4.63
CA ASP A 131 -6.80 9.81 -6.02
C ASP A 131 -8.08 9.83 -6.87
N GLU A 132 -8.18 10.82 -7.77
CA GLU A 132 -9.33 11.02 -8.67
C GLU A 132 -9.40 9.99 -9.81
N LYS A 133 -8.37 9.21 -10.04
CA LYS A 133 -8.33 8.18 -11.09
C LYS A 133 -8.92 6.85 -10.63
N LEU A 134 -8.98 6.64 -9.29
CA LEU A 134 -9.66 5.49 -8.69
C LEU A 134 -11.17 5.73 -8.59
N GLU A 135 -11.94 4.68 -8.80
CA GLU A 135 -13.38 4.67 -8.49
C GLU A 135 -13.55 4.56 -6.97
N GLN A 136 -14.06 5.63 -6.36
CA GLN A 136 -14.22 5.78 -4.93
C GLN A 136 -15.42 4.99 -4.41
N THR A 137 -15.17 3.82 -3.83
CA THR A 137 -16.22 2.93 -3.30
C THR A 137 -16.17 2.73 -1.79
N LEU A 138 -15.13 3.28 -1.13
CA LEU A 138 -14.89 3.16 0.32
C LEU A 138 -15.26 4.42 1.10
N ASN A 139 -15.66 5.50 0.41
CA ASN A 139 -16.02 6.75 1.06
C ASN A 139 -17.21 6.56 1.99
N GLY A 140 -17.08 7.09 3.22
CA GLY A 140 -18.11 7.03 4.26
C GLY A 140 -18.24 5.68 4.98
N LEU A 141 -17.49 4.65 4.59
CA LEU A 141 -17.47 3.37 5.29
C LEU A 141 -16.55 3.43 6.52
N SER A 142 -16.95 2.77 7.59
CA SER A 142 -16.09 2.48 8.73
C SER A 142 -14.99 1.48 8.36
N ASP A 143 -13.94 1.39 9.15
CA ASP A 143 -12.84 0.44 8.92
C ASP A 143 -13.31 -1.02 8.92
N SER A 144 -14.28 -1.36 9.77
CA SER A 144 -14.89 -2.69 9.79
C SER A 144 -15.69 -3.01 8.52
N GLU A 145 -16.42 -2.01 7.99
CA GLU A 145 -17.15 -2.16 6.72
C GLU A 145 -16.19 -2.28 5.53
N VAL A 146 -15.08 -1.55 5.54
CA VAL A 146 -14.02 -1.70 4.52
C VAL A 146 -13.49 -3.14 4.52
N MET A 147 -13.12 -3.68 5.69
CA MET A 147 -12.62 -5.05 5.80
C MET A 147 -13.67 -6.08 5.39
N THR A 148 -14.94 -5.86 5.73
CA THR A 148 -16.05 -6.71 5.27
C THR A 148 -16.17 -6.69 3.75
N LYS A 149 -16.04 -5.52 3.13
CA LYS A 149 -16.11 -5.35 1.68
C LYS A 149 -14.92 -6.01 0.95
N LEU A 150 -13.76 -6.07 1.60
CA LEU A 150 -12.59 -6.82 1.14
C LEU A 150 -12.74 -8.35 1.28
N GLY A 151 -13.72 -8.82 2.06
CA GLY A 151 -13.94 -10.24 2.37
C GLY A 151 -13.29 -10.71 3.68
N HIS A 152 -12.79 -9.79 4.51
CA HIS A 152 -12.06 -10.05 5.75
C HIS A 152 -12.82 -9.55 6.99
N THR A 153 -14.08 -9.93 7.13
CA THR A 153 -14.95 -9.52 8.25
C THR A 153 -14.31 -9.86 9.60
N GLY A 154 -14.30 -8.89 10.51
CA GLY A 154 -13.76 -9.06 11.86
C GLY A 154 -12.25 -8.94 11.98
N ILE A 155 -11.53 -8.75 10.87
CA ILE A 155 -10.08 -8.49 10.89
C ILE A 155 -9.84 -7.00 11.08
N PHE A 156 -8.94 -6.66 11.98
CA PHE A 156 -8.51 -5.28 12.18
C PHE A 156 -7.56 -4.84 11.05
N PRO A 157 -7.76 -3.67 10.42
CA PRO A 157 -7.06 -3.31 9.17
C PRO A 157 -5.61 -2.87 9.35
N GLU A 158 -5.22 -2.42 10.57
CA GLU A 158 -3.89 -1.87 10.77
C GLU A 158 -2.79 -2.89 10.49
N GLY A 159 -1.80 -2.47 9.71
CA GLY A 159 -0.68 -3.31 9.29
C GLY A 159 -1.02 -4.39 8.25
N ARG A 160 -2.26 -4.43 7.71
CA ARG A 160 -2.73 -5.50 6.82
C ARG A 160 -2.52 -5.24 5.33
N PHE A 161 -1.94 -4.12 4.95
CA PHE A 161 -1.72 -3.76 3.54
C PHE A 161 -0.23 -3.54 3.29
N PHE A 162 0.33 -4.27 2.31
CA PHE A 162 1.75 -4.16 2.02
C PHE A 162 2.06 -2.78 1.41
N PRO A 163 3.03 -2.04 1.94
CA PRO A 163 3.48 -0.79 1.36
C PRO A 163 4.29 -1.08 0.08
N ASP A 164 3.80 -0.54 -1.04
CA ASP A 164 4.42 -0.67 -2.37
C ASP A 164 3.81 0.37 -3.32
N THR A 165 4.35 0.51 -4.51
CA THR A 165 3.76 1.31 -5.58
C THR A 165 2.86 0.45 -6.45
N TYR A 166 1.55 0.63 -6.31
CA TYR A 166 0.52 -0.12 -7.02
C TYR A 166 0.13 0.54 -8.32
N ARG A 167 0.35 -0.17 -9.44
CA ARG A 167 -0.13 0.28 -10.75
C ARG A 167 -1.60 -0.07 -10.93
N PHE A 168 -2.33 0.86 -11.51
CA PHE A 168 -3.76 0.70 -11.79
C PHE A 168 -4.16 1.47 -13.06
N VAL A 169 -5.36 1.22 -13.55
CA VAL A 169 -5.94 1.92 -14.69
C VAL A 169 -7.17 2.70 -14.23
N ARG A 170 -7.53 3.78 -14.93
CA ARG A 170 -8.74 4.54 -14.61
C ARG A 170 -9.96 3.62 -14.50
N GLY A 171 -10.79 3.86 -13.49
CA GLY A 171 -11.97 3.05 -13.19
C GLY A 171 -11.67 1.71 -12.49
N MET A 172 -10.42 1.50 -12.01
CA MET A 172 -10.17 0.50 -10.96
C MET A 172 -10.73 1.03 -9.65
N THR A 173 -11.35 0.18 -8.85
CA THR A 173 -11.87 0.59 -7.54
C THR A 173 -10.76 0.67 -6.49
N ASP A 174 -10.93 1.52 -5.50
CA ASP A 174 -10.10 1.58 -4.30
C ASP A 174 -10.07 0.24 -3.54
N VAL A 175 -11.20 -0.50 -3.54
CA VAL A 175 -11.29 -1.89 -3.03
C VAL A 175 -10.34 -2.83 -3.78
N ASP A 176 -10.32 -2.78 -5.13
CA ASP A 176 -9.46 -3.65 -5.94
C ASP A 176 -7.97 -3.40 -5.63
N LEU A 177 -7.59 -2.13 -5.37
CA LEU A 177 -6.22 -1.78 -5.01
C LEU A 177 -5.87 -2.28 -3.61
N LEU A 178 -6.73 -2.04 -2.61
CA LEU A 178 -6.52 -2.54 -1.25
C LEU A 178 -6.45 -4.07 -1.21
N LYS A 179 -7.27 -4.76 -2.01
CA LYS A 179 -7.20 -6.22 -2.08
C LYS A 179 -5.83 -6.71 -2.56
N LYS A 180 -5.27 -6.08 -3.60
CA LYS A 180 -3.91 -6.39 -4.06
C LYS A 180 -2.87 -6.16 -2.95
N ALA A 181 -3.02 -5.08 -2.19
CA ALA A 181 -2.09 -4.77 -1.11
C ALA A 181 -2.21 -5.76 0.06
N TYR A 182 -3.42 -6.21 0.36
CA TYR A 182 -3.69 -7.23 1.38
C TYR A 182 -3.10 -8.59 0.96
N ASP A 183 -3.46 -9.07 -0.24
CA ASP A 183 -2.96 -10.34 -0.78
C ASP A 183 -1.42 -10.34 -0.85
N ARG A 184 -0.83 -9.20 -1.21
CA ARG A 184 0.63 -9.03 -1.26
C ARG A 184 1.29 -9.14 0.10
N LEU A 185 0.67 -8.59 1.16
CA LEU A 185 1.17 -8.75 2.53
C LEU A 185 1.16 -10.21 2.94
N ASP A 186 0.04 -10.91 2.71
CA ASP A 186 -0.09 -12.32 3.08
C ASP A 186 0.97 -13.18 2.39
N GLU A 187 1.26 -12.94 1.10
CA GLU A 187 2.35 -13.62 0.38
C GLU A 187 3.73 -13.34 0.98
N VAL A 188 4.02 -12.07 1.29
CA VAL A 188 5.33 -11.68 1.85
C VAL A 188 5.49 -12.27 3.24
N LEU A 189 4.49 -12.11 4.10
CA LEU A 189 4.52 -12.59 5.47
C LEU A 189 4.65 -14.12 5.55
N ALA A 190 3.91 -14.85 4.72
CA ALA A 190 4.00 -16.31 4.66
C ALA A 190 5.42 -16.77 4.27
N ARG A 191 6.01 -16.14 3.25
CA ARG A 191 7.36 -16.46 2.78
C ARG A 191 8.43 -16.17 3.82
N GLU A 192 8.37 -15.01 4.46
CA GLU A 192 9.33 -14.64 5.52
C GLU A 192 9.14 -15.52 6.76
N TRP A 193 7.90 -15.91 7.09
CA TRP A 193 7.61 -16.83 8.20
C TRP A 193 8.22 -18.21 8.02
N GLU A 194 8.21 -18.75 6.80
CA GLU A 194 8.86 -20.04 6.50
C GLU A 194 10.37 -20.02 6.74
N GLN A 195 11.00 -18.86 6.58
CA GLN A 195 12.46 -18.67 6.71
C GLN A 195 12.87 -18.06 8.05
N ARG A 196 11.96 -18.07 9.05
CA ARG A 196 12.22 -17.45 10.35
C ARG A 196 13.30 -18.17 11.15
N ALA A 197 13.97 -17.43 12.02
CA ALA A 197 14.87 -18.00 13.02
C ALA A 197 14.12 -18.92 14.00
N ALA A 198 14.83 -19.82 14.61
CA ALA A 198 14.32 -20.62 15.73
C ALA A 198 14.15 -19.78 17.00
N ASP A 199 13.38 -20.29 17.96
CA ASP A 199 13.27 -19.76 19.32
C ASP A 199 12.77 -18.32 19.44
N LEU A 200 11.89 -17.91 18.50
CA LEU A 200 11.22 -16.61 18.56
C LEU A 200 10.12 -16.63 19.63
N PRO A 201 9.87 -15.49 20.32
CA PRO A 201 8.88 -15.41 21.41
C PRO A 201 7.44 -15.29 20.91
N TYR A 202 7.18 -15.54 19.65
CA TYR A 202 5.85 -15.55 19.03
C TYR A 202 5.62 -16.81 18.22
N THR A 203 4.37 -17.29 18.23
CA THR A 203 3.97 -18.60 17.69
C THR A 203 3.21 -18.52 16.37
N GLU A 204 2.78 -17.33 15.97
CA GLU A 204 1.98 -17.13 14.77
C GLU A 204 2.44 -15.90 13.95
N PRO A 205 2.23 -15.90 12.63
CA PRO A 205 2.69 -14.82 11.74
C PRO A 205 2.20 -13.43 12.13
N TYR A 206 0.99 -13.34 12.69
CA TYR A 206 0.43 -12.05 13.09
C TYR A 206 1.21 -11.37 14.21
N GLN A 207 1.72 -12.14 15.17
CA GLN A 207 2.58 -11.60 16.23
C GLN A 207 3.90 -11.06 15.67
N ALA A 208 4.46 -11.76 14.68
CA ALA A 208 5.63 -11.25 13.95
C ALA A 208 5.32 -9.95 13.18
N LEU A 209 4.14 -9.83 12.62
CA LEU A 209 3.68 -8.60 11.95
C LEU A 209 3.56 -7.44 12.94
N ILE A 210 3.04 -7.69 14.15
CA ILE A 210 3.00 -6.70 15.23
C ILE A 210 4.42 -6.24 15.57
N MET A 211 5.35 -7.18 15.84
CA MET A 211 6.75 -6.86 16.12
C MET A 211 7.39 -6.06 14.98
N ALA A 212 7.17 -6.47 13.74
CA ALA A 212 7.68 -5.76 12.56
C ALA A 212 7.21 -4.30 12.52
N SER A 213 5.95 -4.02 12.94
CA SER A 213 5.43 -2.66 12.96
C SER A 213 6.10 -1.77 14.03
N LEU A 214 6.55 -2.36 15.13
CA LEU A 214 7.36 -1.65 16.12
C LEU A 214 8.73 -1.31 15.53
N VAL A 215 9.41 -2.30 14.94
CA VAL A 215 10.71 -2.11 14.29
C VAL A 215 10.64 -1.06 13.18
N GLU A 216 9.60 -1.10 12.35
CA GLU A 216 9.36 -0.13 11.27
C GLU A 216 9.27 1.32 11.77
N LYS A 217 8.66 1.50 12.94
CA LYS A 217 8.47 2.82 13.54
C LYS A 217 9.66 3.32 14.34
N GLU A 218 10.60 2.45 14.71
CA GLU A 218 11.77 2.82 15.52
C GLU A 218 12.93 3.34 14.69
N THR A 219 13.15 2.83 13.49
CA THR A 219 14.32 3.24 12.71
C THR A 219 14.06 3.32 11.21
N GLY A 220 14.56 4.40 10.60
CA GLY A 220 14.74 4.52 9.16
C GLY A 220 16.08 3.98 8.66
N VAL A 221 16.96 3.47 9.57
CA VAL A 221 18.26 2.92 9.20
C VAL A 221 18.15 1.41 8.93
N PRO A 222 18.27 0.96 7.66
CA PRO A 222 18.08 -0.45 7.31
C PRO A 222 18.96 -1.41 8.12
N GLN A 223 20.21 -1.03 8.40
CA GLN A 223 21.20 -1.86 9.07
C GLN A 223 20.90 -2.10 10.56
N GLU A 224 20.09 -1.23 11.16
CA GLU A 224 19.75 -1.31 12.59
C GLU A 224 18.46 -2.11 12.86
N ARG A 225 17.61 -2.34 11.84
CA ARG A 225 16.33 -3.06 12.03
C ARG A 225 16.51 -4.40 12.72
N GLY A 226 17.52 -5.20 12.32
CA GLY A 226 17.82 -6.50 12.93
C GLY A 226 18.30 -6.39 14.38
N GLN A 227 19.07 -5.35 14.73
CA GLN A 227 19.54 -5.10 16.09
C GLN A 227 18.40 -4.66 17.00
N ILE A 228 17.54 -3.74 16.54
CA ILE A 228 16.34 -3.29 17.27
C ILE A 228 15.38 -4.46 17.50
N ALA A 229 15.10 -5.26 16.46
CA ALA A 229 14.33 -6.47 16.60
C ALA A 229 14.93 -7.42 17.64
N GLY A 230 16.28 -7.57 17.65
CA GLY A 230 17.02 -8.35 18.64
C GLY A 230 16.82 -7.85 20.07
N VAL A 231 16.82 -6.54 20.30
CA VAL A 231 16.52 -5.95 21.62
C VAL A 231 15.10 -6.31 22.04
N PHE A 232 14.11 -6.09 21.20
CA PHE A 232 12.70 -6.39 21.55
C PHE A 232 12.46 -7.87 21.81
N VAL A 233 13.02 -8.77 21.00
CA VAL A 233 12.91 -10.23 21.17
C VAL A 233 13.53 -10.66 22.51
N ARG A 234 14.72 -10.15 22.86
CA ARG A 234 15.37 -10.47 24.14
C ARG A 234 14.58 -9.93 25.34
N ARG A 235 14.06 -8.69 25.24
CA ARG A 235 13.19 -8.14 26.30
C ARG A 235 11.94 -9.00 26.50
N MET A 236 11.27 -9.41 25.42
CA MET A 236 10.12 -10.32 25.52
C MET A 236 10.48 -11.64 26.19
N ALA A 237 11.59 -12.28 25.78
CA ALA A 237 12.05 -13.53 26.34
C ALA A 237 12.37 -13.43 27.86
N MET A 238 12.79 -12.25 28.32
CA MET A 238 13.09 -11.95 29.72
C MET A 238 11.87 -11.40 30.50
N GLY A 239 10.71 -11.27 29.90
CA GLY A 239 9.53 -10.65 30.52
C GLY A 239 9.64 -9.15 30.75
N MET A 240 10.61 -8.48 30.11
CA MET A 240 10.78 -7.03 30.20
C MET A 240 9.72 -6.30 29.35
N LEU A 241 9.32 -5.12 29.78
CA LEU A 241 8.46 -4.23 29.00
C LEU A 241 9.20 -3.74 27.75
N LEU A 242 8.50 -3.61 26.60
CA LEU A 242 9.12 -3.16 25.36
C LEU A 242 9.48 -1.68 25.39
N GLN A 243 8.65 -0.84 25.99
CA GLN A 243 8.90 0.60 26.25
C GLN A 243 9.29 1.36 24.98
N THR A 244 8.45 1.30 23.98
CA THR A 244 8.66 1.95 22.68
C THR A 244 7.63 3.07 22.48
N ASP A 245 8.11 4.29 22.27
CA ASP A 245 7.31 5.51 22.10
C ASP A 245 6.27 5.43 20.99
N PRO A 246 6.55 4.87 19.81
CA PRO A 246 5.58 4.73 18.74
C PRO A 246 4.28 4.04 19.15
N THR A 247 4.32 3.10 20.07
CA THR A 247 3.12 2.41 20.57
C THR A 247 2.24 3.33 21.41
N VAL A 248 2.85 4.22 22.20
CA VAL A 248 2.13 5.24 22.96
C VAL A 248 1.49 6.25 22.03
N ILE A 249 2.25 6.72 21.02
CA ILE A 249 1.77 7.65 19.99
C ILE A 249 0.55 7.06 19.27
N TYR A 250 0.65 5.79 18.84
CA TYR A 250 -0.45 5.10 18.18
C TYR A 250 -1.68 4.99 19.09
N GLY A 251 -1.48 4.59 20.35
CA GLY A 251 -2.56 4.47 21.33
C GLY A 251 -3.23 5.81 21.70
N LEU A 252 -2.53 6.93 21.58
CA LEU A 252 -3.09 8.28 21.73
C LEU A 252 -3.95 8.69 20.54
N GLY A 253 -3.64 8.21 19.31
CA GLY A 253 -4.34 8.60 18.10
C GLY A 253 -4.40 10.12 17.93
N ASP A 254 -5.60 10.66 17.69
CA ASP A 254 -5.81 12.11 17.47
C ASP A 254 -5.48 12.99 18.68
N ARG A 255 -5.30 12.40 19.87
CA ARG A 255 -4.86 13.13 21.07
C ARG A 255 -3.37 13.47 21.06
N TYR A 256 -2.60 12.84 20.17
CA TYR A 256 -1.18 13.13 20.02
C TYR A 256 -0.96 14.49 19.34
N SER A 257 -0.40 15.44 20.07
CA SER A 257 -0.15 16.81 19.61
C SER A 257 1.28 17.09 19.16
N GLY A 258 2.04 16.02 18.82
CA GLY A 258 3.45 16.14 18.39
C GLY A 258 4.47 16.03 19.53
N LYS A 259 4.03 15.92 20.81
CA LYS A 259 4.93 15.77 21.96
C LYS A 259 4.42 14.74 22.95
N LEU A 260 5.25 13.75 23.29
CA LEU A 260 5.00 12.85 24.42
C LEU A 260 5.28 13.54 25.75
N THR A 261 4.44 13.24 26.75
CA THR A 261 4.59 13.71 28.13
C THR A 261 4.74 12.53 29.07
N ARG A 262 5.27 12.75 30.28
CA ARG A 262 5.32 11.71 31.32
C ARG A 262 3.93 11.14 31.66
N ALA A 263 2.87 11.93 31.54
CA ALA A 263 1.50 11.46 31.74
C ALA A 263 1.11 10.44 30.66
N HIS A 264 1.44 10.70 29.38
CA HIS A 264 1.19 9.77 28.28
C HIS A 264 1.91 8.43 28.47
N LEU A 265 3.17 8.43 28.95
CA LEU A 265 3.93 7.19 29.21
C LEU A 265 3.36 6.37 30.38
N LYS A 266 2.58 6.96 31.27
CA LYS A 266 1.92 6.31 32.41
C LYS A 266 0.44 5.99 32.18
N GLU A 267 -0.13 6.44 31.05
CA GLU A 267 -1.52 6.19 30.73
C GLU A 267 -1.74 4.72 30.35
N ALA A 268 -2.65 4.06 31.05
CA ALA A 268 -2.99 2.67 30.76
C ALA A 268 -3.85 2.60 29.48
N THR A 269 -3.22 2.31 28.34
CA THR A 269 -3.88 1.99 27.08
C THR A 269 -3.46 0.60 26.61
N PRO A 270 -4.27 -0.10 25.79
CA PRO A 270 -3.90 -1.41 25.26
C PRO A 270 -2.60 -1.39 24.42
N TYR A 271 -2.17 -0.23 23.97
CA TYR A 271 -0.97 -0.06 23.14
C TYR A 271 0.25 0.42 23.91
N ASN A 272 0.08 0.94 25.13
CA ASN A 272 1.20 1.53 25.86
C ASN A 272 2.16 0.47 26.39
N THR A 273 3.22 0.18 25.66
CA THR A 273 4.25 -0.81 26.02
C THR A 273 5.16 -0.40 27.19
N TYR A 274 4.96 0.78 27.79
CA TYR A 274 5.50 1.14 29.11
C TYR A 274 4.65 0.59 30.25
N MET A 275 3.39 0.16 29.97
CA MET A 275 2.42 -0.28 30.97
C MET A 275 1.94 -1.71 30.74
N ILE A 276 2.03 -2.23 29.51
CA ILE A 276 1.63 -3.59 29.16
C ILE A 276 2.87 -4.47 28.93
N SER A 277 2.76 -5.76 29.30
CA SER A 277 3.78 -6.78 28.97
C SER A 277 3.55 -7.35 27.60
N GLY A 278 4.62 -7.61 26.85
CA GLY A 278 4.57 -8.20 25.52
C GLY A 278 4.15 -7.24 24.40
N LEU A 279 3.58 -7.81 23.35
CA LEU A 279 3.16 -7.09 22.15
C LEU A 279 1.83 -6.33 22.38
N PRO A 280 1.63 -5.18 21.71
CA PRO A 280 0.31 -4.57 21.61
C PRO A 280 -0.68 -5.48 20.84
N PRO A 281 -1.99 -5.22 20.92
CA PRO A 281 -3.01 -6.11 20.35
C PRO A 281 -3.00 -6.18 18.81
N THR A 282 -2.49 -5.15 18.14
CA THR A 282 -2.41 -5.08 16.68
C THR A 282 -1.09 -4.45 16.24
N PRO A 283 -0.70 -4.57 14.97
CA PRO A 283 0.30 -3.69 14.38
C PRO A 283 -0.06 -2.21 14.59
N ILE A 284 0.93 -1.33 14.51
CA ILE A 284 0.76 0.12 14.66
C ILE A 284 1.07 0.89 13.36
N ALA A 285 1.46 0.18 12.31
CA ALA A 285 1.75 0.75 11.00
C ALA A 285 1.79 -0.33 9.91
N MET A 286 1.74 0.09 8.64
CA MET A 286 2.07 -0.73 7.47
C MET A 286 3.57 -0.98 7.44
N VAL A 287 3.96 -2.24 7.20
CA VAL A 287 5.35 -2.70 7.34
C VAL A 287 5.95 -3.11 6.01
N GLY A 288 7.18 -2.68 5.76
CA GLY A 288 7.98 -3.16 4.64
C GLY A 288 8.53 -4.57 4.89
N ARG A 289 8.99 -5.20 3.81
CA ARG A 289 9.59 -6.53 3.86
C ARG A 289 10.78 -6.60 4.82
N GLU A 290 11.61 -5.57 4.83
CA GLU A 290 12.83 -5.54 5.64
C GLU A 290 12.53 -5.54 7.15
N ALA A 291 11.45 -4.87 7.58
CA ALA A 291 11.01 -4.89 8.97
C ALA A 291 10.42 -6.26 9.35
N ILE A 292 9.66 -6.90 8.45
CA ILE A 292 9.15 -8.27 8.64
C ILE A 292 10.32 -9.24 8.77
N HIS A 293 11.30 -9.15 7.86
CA HIS A 293 12.50 -9.97 7.89
C HIS A 293 13.29 -9.80 9.20
N ALA A 294 13.48 -8.55 9.64
CA ALA A 294 14.19 -8.25 10.89
C ALA A 294 13.47 -8.80 12.13
N ALA A 295 12.14 -8.70 12.19
CA ALA A 295 11.34 -9.27 13.26
C ALA A 295 11.45 -10.81 13.32
N LEU A 296 11.57 -11.45 12.16
CA LEU A 296 11.66 -12.91 12.01
C LEU A 296 13.10 -13.44 12.06
N ASN A 297 14.09 -12.59 11.83
CA ASN A 297 15.51 -12.91 11.85
C ASN A 297 16.31 -11.87 12.66
N PRO A 298 16.02 -11.71 13.97
CA PRO A 298 16.65 -10.71 14.80
C PRO A 298 18.16 -11.00 14.95
N VAL A 299 18.96 -9.93 14.98
CA VAL A 299 20.41 -10.06 15.19
C VAL A 299 20.69 -10.57 16.61
N ALA A 300 21.49 -11.62 16.69
CA ALA A 300 21.98 -12.16 17.96
C ALA A 300 22.85 -11.14 18.70
N GLY A 301 22.86 -11.19 20.02
CA GLY A 301 23.64 -10.29 20.88
C GLY A 301 23.08 -10.22 22.28
N ASN A 302 23.59 -9.29 23.10
CA ASN A 302 23.19 -9.13 24.49
C ASN A 302 22.48 -7.82 24.77
N SER A 303 22.42 -6.89 23.79
CA SER A 303 21.89 -5.55 24.00
C SER A 303 20.41 -5.58 24.35
N LEU A 304 20.06 -4.91 25.43
CA LEU A 304 18.70 -4.80 25.98
C LEU A 304 18.14 -3.36 25.82
N TYR A 305 18.99 -2.42 25.45
CA TYR A 305 18.66 -1.00 25.36
C TYR A 305 19.23 -0.41 24.08
N PHE A 306 18.58 0.64 23.56
CA PHE A 306 19.13 1.50 22.53
C PHE A 306 18.70 2.95 22.76
N VAL A 307 19.48 3.90 22.25
CA VAL A 307 19.19 5.33 22.31
C VAL A 307 19.68 6.02 21.02
N ALA A 308 18.93 6.96 20.52
CA ALA A 308 19.30 7.73 19.34
C ALA A 308 20.54 8.59 19.59
N ARG A 309 21.52 8.54 18.65
CA ARG A 309 22.74 9.38 18.70
C ARG A 309 22.48 10.83 18.31
N GLY A 310 21.40 11.09 17.59
CA GLY A 310 21.09 12.39 17.06
C GLY A 310 21.58 12.64 15.63
N ASP A 311 22.13 11.66 14.97
CA ASP A 311 22.47 11.63 13.54
C ASP A 311 21.55 10.70 12.74
N GLY A 312 20.53 10.16 13.40
CA GLY A 312 19.57 9.19 12.87
C GLY A 312 19.95 7.73 13.16
N SER A 313 21.11 7.48 13.76
CA SER A 313 21.54 6.15 14.20
C SER A 313 21.34 5.95 15.69
N HIS A 314 21.53 4.72 16.18
CA HIS A 314 21.37 4.35 17.59
C HIS A 314 22.65 3.80 18.21
N VAL A 315 22.76 3.97 19.53
CA VAL A 315 23.72 3.25 20.39
C VAL A 315 22.97 2.12 21.08
N PHE A 316 23.53 0.93 21.00
CA PHE A 316 23.00 -0.25 21.67
C PHE A 316 23.80 -0.54 22.95
N SER A 317 23.11 -0.91 24.02
CA SER A 317 23.72 -1.16 25.36
C SER A 317 23.14 -2.44 25.93
N ASP A 318 24.01 -3.19 26.61
CA ASP A 318 23.66 -4.49 27.21
C ASP A 318 23.03 -4.33 28.61
N ASP A 319 23.39 -3.27 29.32
CA ASP A 319 22.91 -2.97 30.65
C ASP A 319 22.40 -1.52 30.80
N LEU A 320 21.73 -1.26 31.93
CA LEU A 320 21.09 0.03 32.21
C LEU A 320 22.12 1.15 32.46
N ASP A 321 23.29 0.82 33.06
CA ASP A 321 24.30 1.83 33.34
C ASP A 321 24.96 2.34 32.06
N ALA A 322 25.29 1.46 31.14
CA ALA A 322 25.77 1.80 29.82
C ALA A 322 24.74 2.61 29.04
N HIS A 323 23.46 2.22 29.11
CA HIS A 323 22.34 2.97 28.48
C HIS A 323 22.22 4.38 29.10
N ASN A 324 22.20 4.52 30.42
CA ASN A 324 22.10 5.82 31.07
C ASN A 324 23.30 6.74 30.76
N ASN A 325 24.49 6.17 30.54
CA ASN A 325 25.65 6.93 30.08
C ASN A 325 25.43 7.44 28.65
N ALA A 326 24.95 6.60 27.75
CA ALA A 326 24.63 6.97 26.37
C ALA A 326 23.51 8.02 26.32
N VAL A 327 22.46 7.91 27.14
CA VAL A 327 21.41 8.93 27.27
C VAL A 327 21.98 10.29 27.70
N ARG A 328 22.88 10.29 28.70
CA ARG A 328 23.54 11.53 29.15
C ARG A 328 24.39 12.14 28.05
N GLU A 329 25.08 11.33 27.28
CA GLU A 329 25.96 11.81 26.20
C GLU A 329 25.16 12.35 25.00
N PHE A 330 24.17 11.62 24.53
CA PHE A 330 23.51 11.90 23.24
C PHE A 330 22.18 12.66 23.37
N GLN A 331 21.43 12.48 24.46
CA GLN A 331 20.14 13.15 24.62
C GLN A 331 20.19 14.39 25.50
N LEU A 332 20.92 14.37 26.63
CA LEU A 332 20.99 15.51 27.55
C LEU A 332 21.97 16.61 27.07
N LYS A 333 22.99 16.24 26.30
CA LYS A 333 23.95 17.18 25.68
C LYS A 333 23.63 17.38 24.20
N ARG A 334 22.38 17.54 23.85
CA ARG A 334 21.92 17.63 22.47
C ARG A 334 22.72 18.61 21.63
N ARG A 335 23.17 18.19 20.47
CA ARG A 335 23.77 19.02 19.45
C ARG A 335 22.70 19.85 18.74
N ALA A 336 23.06 21.00 18.18
CA ALA A 336 22.13 21.87 17.44
C ALA A 336 21.53 21.18 16.19
N ASP A 337 22.23 20.18 15.66
CA ASP A 337 21.86 19.39 14.48
C ASP A 337 21.27 18.02 14.84
N TYR A 338 20.78 17.81 16.07
CA TYR A 338 20.22 16.55 16.54
C TYR A 338 19.04 16.10 15.67
N ARG A 339 19.08 14.84 15.21
CA ARG A 339 18.02 14.17 14.50
C ARG A 339 17.77 12.78 15.10
N SER A 340 16.52 12.42 15.30
CA SER A 340 16.10 11.09 15.73
C SER A 340 15.99 10.10 14.57
N SER A 341 15.93 10.60 13.33
CA SER A 341 15.86 9.80 12.09
C SER A 341 16.91 10.28 11.09
N PRO A 342 17.37 9.42 10.15
CA PRO A 342 18.27 9.80 9.09
C PRO A 342 17.75 10.99 8.29
N ALA A 343 18.68 11.79 7.74
CA ALA A 343 18.28 12.79 6.75
C ALA A 343 17.56 12.11 5.59
N PRO A 344 16.46 12.69 5.06
CA PRO A 344 15.86 12.17 3.85
C PRO A 344 16.95 12.01 2.78
N VAL A 345 17.03 10.82 2.18
CA VAL A 345 17.90 10.61 1.02
C VAL A 345 17.38 11.57 -0.04
N SER A 346 18.19 12.55 -0.46
CA SER A 346 17.86 13.38 -1.62
C SER A 346 17.54 12.42 -2.76
N ALA A 347 16.36 12.54 -3.34
CA ALA A 347 16.03 11.78 -4.53
C ALA A 347 17.16 12.01 -5.55
N PRO A 348 17.66 10.98 -6.23
CA PRO A 348 18.67 11.16 -7.27
C PRO A 348 18.13 12.24 -8.21
N GLU A 349 18.93 13.27 -8.46
CA GLU A 349 18.60 14.31 -9.44
C GLU A 349 18.28 13.58 -10.75
N THR A 350 17.01 13.55 -11.10
CA THR A 350 16.58 13.09 -12.41
C THR A 350 17.25 14.00 -13.42
N PRO A 351 17.98 13.46 -14.40
CA PRO A 351 18.50 14.31 -15.49
C PRO A 351 17.30 15.05 -16.08
N SER A 352 17.42 16.35 -16.21
CA SER A 352 16.45 17.21 -16.87
C SER A 352 16.18 16.67 -18.28
N ALA A 353 15.10 15.88 -18.40
CA ALA A 353 14.48 15.65 -19.67
C ALA A 353 13.42 16.75 -19.79
N ASP A 354 13.65 17.68 -20.68
CA ASP A 354 12.62 18.56 -21.22
C ASP A 354 11.49 17.67 -21.77
N THR A 355 10.52 17.37 -20.91
CA THR A 355 9.26 16.77 -21.30
C THR A 355 8.17 17.59 -20.60
N PRO A 356 7.36 18.35 -21.32
CA PRO A 356 6.25 19.07 -20.74
C PRO A 356 5.18 18.06 -20.31
N GLY A 357 4.87 17.99 -19.03
CA GLY A 357 3.78 17.19 -18.50
C GLY A 357 4.07 16.35 -17.25
N ALA A 358 5.19 16.54 -16.58
CA ALA A 358 5.37 15.94 -15.26
C ALA A 358 4.63 16.80 -14.22
N GLU A 359 3.46 16.35 -13.80
CA GLU A 359 2.76 16.86 -12.61
C GLU A 359 3.71 16.74 -11.41
N ALA A 360 3.84 17.81 -10.63
CA ALA A 360 4.73 17.91 -9.48
C ALA A 360 4.53 16.70 -8.53
N PRO A 361 5.60 16.13 -7.99
CA PRO A 361 5.49 15.10 -6.98
C PRO A 361 4.70 15.67 -5.80
N ILE A 362 3.69 14.92 -5.37
CA ILE A 362 2.95 15.18 -4.13
C ILE A 362 4.01 15.33 -3.03
N PRO A 363 4.00 16.41 -2.23
CA PRO A 363 4.97 16.55 -1.16
C PRO A 363 4.90 15.31 -0.30
N ALA A 364 6.03 14.65 -0.10
CA ALA A 364 6.18 13.59 0.86
C ALA A 364 5.54 14.07 2.15
N ALA A 365 4.65 13.24 2.74
CA ALA A 365 4.05 13.54 4.03
C ALA A 365 5.17 14.06 4.93
N SER A 366 4.96 15.22 5.52
CA SER A 366 5.95 15.87 6.38
C SER A 366 6.56 14.80 7.28
N PRO A 367 7.89 14.69 7.36
CA PRO A 367 8.51 13.80 8.33
C PRO A 367 7.84 14.09 9.66
N ASN A 368 7.56 13.05 10.42
CA ASN A 368 7.04 13.20 11.80
C ASN A 368 7.68 14.43 12.41
N PRO A 369 6.90 15.39 12.93
CA PRO A 369 7.50 16.59 13.52
C PRO A 369 8.59 16.11 14.49
N ASP A 370 9.78 16.64 14.33
CA ASP A 370 10.92 16.33 15.18
C ASP A 370 10.40 16.26 16.62
N PRO A 371 10.70 15.24 17.40
CA PRO A 371 10.37 15.21 18.81
C PRO A 371 11.23 16.27 19.51
N GLU A 372 10.87 17.54 19.34
CA GLU A 372 11.49 18.64 20.02
C GLU A 372 11.22 18.46 21.51
N ALA A 373 12.25 18.16 22.23
CA ALA A 373 12.35 18.07 23.68
C ALA A 373 11.42 17.05 24.35
N LEU A 374 11.88 15.80 24.39
CA LEU A 374 11.48 14.94 25.49
C LEU A 374 11.83 15.65 26.81
N PRO A 375 10.90 15.73 27.78
CA PRO A 375 11.26 16.20 29.12
C PRO A 375 12.31 15.25 29.64
N GLU A 376 13.32 15.81 30.31
CA GLU A 376 14.39 15.14 31.03
C GLU A 376 13.84 13.88 31.69
N VAL A 377 14.20 12.72 31.16
CA VAL A 377 13.88 11.44 31.78
C VAL A 377 14.80 11.34 33.00
N ALA A 378 14.25 11.58 34.18
CA ALA A 378 14.95 11.28 35.41
C ALA A 378 15.39 9.80 35.39
N PRO A 379 16.54 9.42 36.00
CA PRO A 379 16.96 8.05 36.09
C PRO A 379 15.78 7.19 36.52
N GLN A 380 15.47 6.15 35.78
CA GLN A 380 14.45 5.19 36.16
C GLN A 380 14.90 4.55 37.47
N ASP A 381 14.06 4.65 38.49
CA ASP A 381 14.25 3.92 39.73
C ASP A 381 14.42 2.42 39.44
N ALA A 382 15.25 1.78 40.24
CA ALA A 382 15.57 0.36 40.18
C ALA A 382 14.32 -0.52 40.03
N PRO A 383 14.44 -1.73 39.43
CA PRO A 383 13.33 -2.65 39.27
C PRO A 383 12.64 -2.85 40.63
N GLN A 384 11.35 -2.49 40.70
CA GLN A 384 10.53 -2.93 41.84
C GLN A 384 10.46 -4.45 41.76
N GLU A 385 10.78 -5.11 42.86
CA GLU A 385 10.56 -6.55 43.04
C GLU A 385 9.12 -6.90 42.63
N PRO A 386 8.93 -8.02 41.91
CA PRO A 386 7.59 -8.47 41.54
C PRO A 386 6.73 -8.63 42.79
N ALA A 387 5.56 -8.05 42.80
CA ALA A 387 4.57 -8.22 43.85
C ALA A 387 4.33 -9.72 44.11
N PRO A 388 4.19 -10.16 45.35
CA PRO A 388 3.93 -11.59 45.67
C PRO A 388 2.63 -12.04 44.98
N ALA A 389 2.65 -13.25 44.47
CA ALA A 389 1.50 -13.86 43.80
C ALA A 389 0.28 -13.83 44.74
N PRO A 390 -0.94 -13.56 44.20
CA PRO A 390 -2.15 -13.62 45.02
C PRO A 390 -2.34 -15.04 45.58
N GLU A 391 -2.70 -15.14 46.85
CA GLU A 391 -3.03 -16.40 47.52
C GLU A 391 -4.20 -17.10 46.79
N PRO A 392 -4.17 -18.44 46.71
CA PRO A 392 -5.25 -19.18 46.03
C PRO A 392 -6.57 -18.96 46.77
N VAL A 393 -7.59 -18.57 46.00
CA VAL A 393 -8.98 -18.47 46.47
C VAL A 393 -9.44 -19.88 46.88
N PRO A 394 -10.01 -20.08 48.08
CA PRO A 394 -10.55 -21.38 48.46
C PRO A 394 -11.68 -21.82 47.56
N GLU A 395 -11.65 -23.05 47.08
CA GLU A 395 -12.72 -23.69 46.30
C GLU A 395 -14.01 -23.70 47.09
N PRO A 396 -15.19 -23.47 46.48
CA PRO A 396 -16.47 -23.58 47.12
C PRO A 396 -16.77 -25.06 47.42
N ASP A 397 -17.17 -25.33 48.66
CA ASP A 397 -17.57 -26.64 49.15
C ASP A 397 -18.63 -27.32 48.24
N THR A 398 -18.28 -28.49 47.73
CA THR A 398 -19.18 -29.31 46.94
C THR A 398 -20.14 -30.03 47.93
N PRO A 399 -21.43 -29.92 47.82
CA PRO A 399 -22.36 -30.65 48.71
C PRO A 399 -22.33 -32.16 48.42
N ALA A 400 -22.26 -32.95 49.49
CA ALA A 400 -22.25 -34.38 49.45
C ALA A 400 -23.50 -35.00 48.82
N PRO A 401 -23.38 -36.15 48.13
CA PRO A 401 -24.54 -36.80 47.49
C PRO A 401 -25.50 -37.40 48.56
N GLN A 402 -26.77 -37.02 48.45
CA GLN A 402 -27.84 -37.66 49.26
C GLN A 402 -28.15 -39.04 48.68
N SER A 403 -28.15 -40.04 49.54
CA SER A 403 -28.55 -41.42 49.25
C SER A 403 -30.10 -41.50 49.06
N PRO A 404 -30.59 -42.38 48.17
CA PRO A 404 -32.04 -42.56 47.97
C PRO A 404 -32.63 -43.46 49.07
N GLN A 405 -33.82 -43.05 49.54
CA GLN A 405 -34.80 -43.94 50.12
C GLN A 405 -35.90 -44.22 49.08
#